data_aa109391c8f329c1a35004bfab2e25f2
#
_entry.id   aa109391c8f329c1a35004bfab2e25f2
#
_cell.length_a   1.000
_cell.length_b   1.000
_cell.length_c   1.000
_cell.angle_alpha   90.00
_cell.angle_beta   90.00
_cell.angle_gamma   90.00
#
_symmetry.space_group_name_H-M   'P 1'
#
loop_
_entity.id
_entity.type
_entity.pdbx_description
1 polymer ?
#
loop_
_entity_poly.entity_id
_entity_poly.type
_entity_poly.pdbx_seq_one_letter_code
_entity_poly.pdbx_strand_id
1 'polypeptide(L)'
;LEGIRSGMSKRDAVILTYKEIAFSAFLTSITTAIGFGSLYFVDVIPVQVFGLVAGAGTLIAYFFTIFLLPILFLLFPIPKYINTQKEAPFWQKFLRKTFQWLISYRKKVLWGNAILIIICVFGISLIESNNFLMDDLSSKEPLKKDFNYLDQHYGGIRPFDMSIELKDKNLNIWDSEVLNEINAVETYIEEVYGAEIKNSLCQTLKSLNRASHLGSRKFYTIPSSRRDLMKFRKIIRIIGQGKYSKTIIDSTETRLRMNGNFPDIGNQGIRLKNEAFLEFLEQLKFKGKIKYRITGTAHLFDK
;
A
#
# COMPACT_ATOMS: atom_id res chain seq x y z
N LEU A 1 38.57 -21.40 19.43
CA LEU A 1 40.00 -21.37 19.11
C LEU A 1 40.82 -20.88 20.30
N GLU A 2 40.39 -19.89 21.06
CA GLU A 2 41.08 -19.32 22.21
C GLU A 2 41.21 -20.34 23.35
N GLY A 3 40.20 -21.12 23.64
CA GLY A 3 40.26 -22.24 24.60
C GLY A 3 41.28 -23.32 24.22
N ILE A 4 41.47 -23.59 22.93
CA ILE A 4 42.50 -24.54 22.46
C ILE A 4 43.88 -23.94 22.61
N ARG A 5 44.05 -22.64 22.40
CA ARG A 5 45.32 -21.92 22.65
C ARG A 5 45.71 -21.91 24.11
N SER A 6 44.76 -21.88 25.03
CA SER A 6 44.98 -21.96 26.47
C SER A 6 45.19 -23.36 26.99
N GLY A 7 45.32 -24.37 26.12
CA GLY A 7 45.62 -25.77 26.49
C GLY A 7 44.41 -26.63 26.78
N MET A 8 43.18 -26.15 26.56
CA MET A 8 41.97 -26.95 26.73
C MET A 8 41.86 -28.05 25.68
N SER A 9 41.22 -29.16 26.03
CA SER A 9 40.87 -30.18 25.04
C SER A 9 39.90 -29.60 24.00
N LYS A 10 39.93 -30.13 22.80
CA LYS A 10 39.05 -29.70 21.70
C LYS A 10 37.56 -29.77 22.10
N ARG A 11 37.18 -30.83 22.83
CA ARG A 11 35.84 -31.07 23.33
C ARG A 11 35.43 -30.00 24.36
N ASP A 12 36.28 -29.70 25.31
CA ASP A 12 35.98 -28.72 26.37
C ASP A 12 35.88 -27.29 25.80
N ALA A 13 36.73 -26.96 24.83
CA ALA A 13 36.69 -25.69 24.12
C ALA A 13 35.36 -25.50 23.35
N VAL A 14 34.87 -26.55 22.68
CA VAL A 14 33.57 -26.50 21.98
C VAL A 14 32.43 -26.37 22.97
N ILE A 15 32.41 -27.11 24.08
CA ILE A 15 31.38 -27.05 25.12
C ILE A 15 31.34 -25.65 25.75
N LEU A 16 32.49 -25.07 26.06
CA LEU A 16 32.58 -23.73 26.63
C LEU A 16 32.00 -22.69 25.66
N THR A 17 32.44 -22.71 24.41
CA THR A 17 31.93 -21.81 23.35
C THR A 17 30.42 -21.96 23.16
N TYR A 18 29.90 -23.18 23.18
CA TYR A 18 28.48 -23.43 23.07
C TYR A 18 27.71 -22.79 24.21
N LYS A 19 28.15 -22.97 25.47
CA LYS A 19 27.51 -22.37 26.64
C LYS A 19 27.48 -20.84 26.61
N GLU A 20 28.55 -20.20 26.12
CA GLU A 20 28.67 -18.75 26.09
C GLU A 20 27.90 -18.10 24.92
N ILE A 21 27.88 -18.75 23.76
CA ILE A 21 27.36 -18.16 22.53
C ILE A 21 25.93 -18.60 22.23
N ALA A 22 25.50 -19.80 22.63
CA ALA A 22 24.19 -20.31 22.26
C ALA A 22 23.03 -19.41 22.70
N PHE A 23 23.08 -18.87 23.93
CA PHE A 23 22.04 -17.98 24.41
C PHE A 23 22.03 -16.62 23.68
N SER A 24 23.18 -16.03 23.43
CA SER A 24 23.27 -14.78 22.68
C SER A 24 22.80 -14.94 21.23
N ALA A 25 23.17 -16.05 20.59
CA ALA A 25 22.70 -16.39 19.25
C ALA A 25 21.18 -16.65 19.22
N PHE A 26 20.62 -17.30 20.25
CA PHE A 26 19.17 -17.46 20.40
C PHE A 26 18.47 -16.12 20.47
N LEU A 27 18.95 -15.23 21.33
CA LEU A 27 18.35 -13.90 21.51
C LEU A 27 18.36 -13.10 20.20
N THR A 28 19.46 -13.17 19.46
CA THR A 28 19.58 -12.51 18.14
C THR A 28 18.60 -13.12 17.13
N SER A 29 18.49 -14.43 17.09
CA SER A 29 17.62 -15.12 16.14
C SER A 29 16.14 -14.85 16.46
N ILE A 30 15.75 -14.80 17.74
CA ILE A 30 14.36 -14.52 18.13
C ILE A 30 13.98 -13.08 17.86
N THR A 31 14.87 -12.12 18.11
CA THR A 31 14.61 -10.71 17.78
C THR A 31 14.47 -10.49 16.28
N THR A 32 15.28 -11.18 15.47
CA THR A 32 15.17 -11.15 14.02
C THR A 32 13.87 -11.79 13.53
N ALA A 33 13.50 -12.94 14.11
CA ALA A 33 12.23 -13.60 13.79
C ALA A 33 11.01 -12.76 14.15
N ILE A 34 11.06 -12.04 15.29
CA ILE A 34 9.99 -11.09 15.67
C ILE A 34 9.96 -9.91 14.68
N GLY A 35 11.12 -9.41 14.26
CA GLY A 35 11.20 -8.36 13.25
C GLY A 35 10.54 -8.75 11.92
N PHE A 36 10.82 -9.94 11.40
CA PHE A 36 10.10 -10.46 10.23
C PHE A 36 8.64 -10.75 10.51
N GLY A 37 8.32 -11.28 11.69
CA GLY A 37 6.95 -11.55 12.12
C GLY A 37 6.07 -10.30 12.20
N SER A 38 6.65 -9.13 12.46
CA SER A 38 5.93 -7.85 12.45
C SER A 38 5.33 -7.50 11.09
N LEU A 39 5.89 -8.03 9.99
CA LEU A 39 5.34 -7.86 8.64
C LEU A 39 3.98 -8.55 8.45
N TYR A 40 3.59 -9.45 9.35
CA TYR A 40 2.26 -10.08 9.35
C TYR A 40 1.12 -9.07 9.55
N PHE A 41 1.39 -7.94 10.19
CA PHE A 41 0.40 -6.89 10.45
C PHE A 41 0.23 -5.89 9.30
N VAL A 42 0.99 -6.06 8.21
CA VAL A 42 0.85 -5.23 7.00
C VAL A 42 -0.29 -5.79 6.15
N ASP A 43 -1.20 -4.95 5.65
CA ASP A 43 -2.37 -5.35 4.85
C ASP A 43 -2.04 -5.80 3.40
N VAL A 44 -0.84 -6.37 3.18
CA VAL A 44 -0.38 -6.87 1.88
C VAL A 44 -0.02 -8.35 1.99
N ILE A 45 -0.86 -9.22 1.44
CA ILE A 45 -0.73 -10.68 1.55
C ILE A 45 0.68 -11.21 1.22
N PRO A 46 1.35 -10.82 0.12
CA PRO A 46 2.71 -11.26 -0.17
C PRO A 46 3.72 -10.91 0.91
N VAL A 47 3.59 -9.73 1.54
CA VAL A 47 4.46 -9.25 2.62
C VAL A 47 4.22 -10.04 3.90
N GLN A 48 2.97 -10.37 4.23
CA GLN A 48 2.61 -11.23 5.36
C GLN A 48 3.25 -12.61 5.24
N VAL A 49 3.09 -13.24 4.07
CA VAL A 49 3.65 -14.56 3.78
C VAL A 49 5.17 -14.53 3.85
N PHE A 50 5.81 -13.52 3.25
CA PHE A 50 7.26 -13.33 3.33
C PHE A 50 7.72 -13.21 4.77
N GLY A 51 7.07 -12.39 5.59
CA GLY A 51 7.41 -12.18 6.99
C GLY A 51 7.36 -13.47 7.82
N LEU A 52 6.29 -14.26 7.66
CA LEU A 52 6.14 -15.54 8.36
C LEU A 52 7.21 -16.56 7.93
N VAL A 53 7.44 -16.71 6.63
CA VAL A 53 8.41 -17.67 6.09
C VAL A 53 9.83 -17.26 6.49
N ALA A 54 10.20 -16.00 6.39
CA ALA A 54 11.50 -15.49 6.77
C ALA A 54 11.75 -15.61 8.29
N GLY A 55 10.74 -15.30 9.11
CA GLY A 55 10.80 -15.47 10.57
C GLY A 55 10.98 -16.94 10.97
N ALA A 56 10.19 -17.84 10.41
CA ALA A 56 10.34 -19.28 10.63
C ALA A 56 11.69 -19.80 10.15
N GLY A 57 12.14 -19.38 8.96
CA GLY A 57 13.44 -19.72 8.40
C GLY A 57 14.60 -19.30 9.31
N THR A 58 14.53 -18.12 9.92
CA THR A 58 15.54 -17.64 10.89
C THR A 58 15.65 -18.55 12.10
N LEU A 59 14.52 -18.99 12.68
CA LEU A 59 14.52 -19.92 13.81
C LEU A 59 15.05 -21.30 13.42
N ILE A 60 14.64 -21.82 12.27
CA ILE A 60 15.14 -23.09 11.74
C ILE A 60 16.65 -23.02 11.54
N ALA A 61 17.17 -21.94 10.93
CA ALA A 61 18.59 -21.73 10.73
C ALA A 61 19.34 -21.70 12.07
N TYR A 62 18.79 -21.07 13.11
CA TYR A 62 19.36 -21.11 14.45
C TYR A 62 19.47 -22.55 14.98
N PHE A 63 18.40 -23.34 14.90
CA PHE A 63 18.43 -24.74 15.37
C PHE A 63 19.49 -25.56 14.61
N PHE A 64 19.53 -25.45 13.29
CA PHE A 64 20.54 -26.12 12.50
C PHE A 64 21.97 -25.70 12.91
N THR A 65 22.19 -24.41 13.09
CA THR A 65 23.49 -23.88 13.50
C THR A 65 23.94 -24.42 14.86
N ILE A 66 23.06 -24.41 15.84
CA ILE A 66 23.34 -24.86 17.22
C ILE A 66 23.63 -26.36 17.28
N PHE A 67 22.96 -27.19 16.50
CA PHE A 67 23.18 -28.62 16.48
C PHE A 67 24.33 -29.03 15.57
N LEU A 68 24.39 -28.47 14.35
CA LEU A 68 25.32 -28.92 13.33
C LEU A 68 26.74 -28.38 13.58
N LEU A 69 26.88 -27.13 14.00
CA LEU A 69 28.19 -26.48 14.13
C LEU A 69 29.09 -27.15 15.17
N PRO A 70 28.67 -27.54 16.39
CA PRO A 70 29.49 -28.28 17.33
C PRO A 70 29.95 -29.65 16.79
N ILE A 71 29.05 -30.36 16.10
CA ILE A 71 29.33 -31.66 15.49
C ILE A 71 30.43 -31.49 14.42
N LEU A 72 30.28 -30.51 13.54
CA LEU A 72 31.28 -30.21 12.51
C LEU A 72 32.65 -29.87 13.13
N PHE A 73 32.64 -29.01 14.16
CA PHE A 73 33.90 -28.69 14.84
C PHE A 73 34.55 -29.88 15.53
N LEU A 74 33.78 -30.85 16.00
CA LEU A 74 34.36 -32.10 16.58
C LEU A 74 34.90 -33.05 15.51
N LEU A 75 34.26 -33.11 14.33
CA LEU A 75 34.66 -33.99 13.23
C LEU A 75 35.90 -33.49 12.49
N PHE A 76 35.96 -32.18 12.19
CA PHE A 76 37.08 -31.64 11.42
C PHE A 76 38.34 -31.47 12.26
N PRO A 77 39.54 -31.72 11.71
CA PRO A 77 40.78 -31.53 12.44
C PRO A 77 41.02 -30.07 12.81
N ILE A 78 41.76 -29.85 13.88
CA ILE A 78 42.15 -28.52 14.33
C ILE A 78 43.01 -27.83 13.25
N PRO A 79 42.71 -26.61 12.82
CA PRO A 79 43.51 -25.92 11.82
C PRO A 79 44.97 -25.74 12.27
N LYS A 80 45.91 -26.06 11.42
CA LYS A 80 47.35 -26.00 11.72
C LYS A 80 47.91 -24.61 12.06
N TYR A 81 47.17 -23.56 11.72
CA TYR A 81 47.57 -22.13 11.90
C TYR A 81 47.23 -21.55 13.27
N ILE A 82 46.74 -22.32 14.24
CA ILE A 82 46.37 -21.81 15.58
C ILE A 82 47.60 -21.28 16.34
N ASN A 83 48.79 -21.73 16.04
CA ASN A 83 50.02 -21.32 16.74
C ASN A 83 50.72 -20.06 16.21
N THR A 84 50.21 -19.46 15.13
CA THR A 84 50.78 -18.22 14.64
C THR A 84 50.20 -17.04 15.45
N GLN A 85 50.96 -16.60 16.43
CA GLN A 85 50.78 -15.31 17.14
C GLN A 85 50.99 -14.11 16.21
N LYS A 86 50.25 -13.99 15.12
CA LYS A 86 50.10 -12.72 14.45
C LYS A 86 48.80 -12.08 15.01
N GLU A 87 48.95 -11.57 16.22
CA GLU A 87 47.96 -10.61 16.75
C GLU A 87 47.86 -9.49 15.73
N ALA A 88 46.65 -9.19 15.32
CA ALA A 88 46.37 -7.93 14.59
C ALA A 88 46.39 -6.80 15.63
N PRO A 89 47.54 -6.16 15.92
CA PRO A 89 47.70 -5.29 17.07
C PRO A 89 46.78 -4.04 16.98
N PHE A 90 46.36 -3.71 15.78
CA PHE A 90 45.45 -2.60 15.52
C PHE A 90 44.05 -2.86 16.08
N TRP A 91 43.46 -4.02 15.76
CA TRP A 91 42.07 -4.33 16.20
C TRP A 91 41.96 -4.52 17.71
N GLN A 92 42.95 -5.17 18.32
CA GLN A 92 42.93 -5.33 19.77
C GLN A 92 43.07 -3.99 20.52
N LYS A 93 44.01 -3.12 20.07
CA LYS A 93 44.16 -1.78 20.65
C LYS A 93 42.91 -0.95 20.45
N PHE A 94 42.29 -0.98 19.26
CA PHE A 94 41.08 -0.27 18.96
C PHE A 94 39.92 -0.75 19.83
N LEU A 95 39.65 -2.05 19.85
CA LEU A 95 38.54 -2.62 20.66
C LEU A 95 38.73 -2.33 22.15
N ARG A 96 39.97 -2.50 22.67
CA ARG A 96 40.28 -2.23 24.09
C ARG A 96 40.04 -0.75 24.44
N LYS A 97 40.49 0.18 23.58
CA LYS A 97 40.29 1.61 23.77
C LYS A 97 38.81 1.99 23.72
N THR A 98 38.07 1.45 22.74
CA THR A 98 36.63 1.69 22.61
C THR A 98 35.87 1.14 23.80
N PHE A 99 36.19 -0.07 24.27
CA PHE A 99 35.57 -0.67 25.44
C PHE A 99 35.85 0.12 26.73
N GLN A 100 37.08 0.53 26.96
CA GLN A 100 37.45 1.38 28.12
C GLN A 100 36.73 2.73 28.08
N TRP A 101 36.64 3.35 26.89
CA TRP A 101 35.90 4.59 26.69
C TRP A 101 34.41 4.42 27.00
N LEU A 102 33.82 3.33 26.50
CA LEU A 102 32.39 3.01 26.69
C LEU A 102 32.03 2.80 28.17
N ILE A 103 32.88 2.09 28.92
CA ILE A 103 32.68 1.90 30.36
C ILE A 103 32.90 3.21 31.13
N SER A 104 33.93 3.96 30.80
CA SER A 104 34.23 5.24 31.49
C SER A 104 33.10 6.27 31.28
N TYR A 105 32.50 6.28 30.11
CA TYR A 105 31.45 7.26 29.77
C TYR A 105 30.05 6.62 29.64
N ARG A 106 29.79 5.48 30.30
CA ARG A 106 28.55 4.73 30.22
C ARG A 106 27.26 5.58 30.29
N LYS A 107 27.21 6.54 31.23
CA LYS A 107 26.04 7.44 31.36
C LYS A 107 25.90 8.36 30.17
N LYS A 108 26.99 8.94 29.64
CA LYS A 108 26.94 9.80 28.45
C LYS A 108 26.54 9.03 27.20
N VAL A 109 27.00 7.78 27.05
CA VAL A 109 26.62 6.90 25.96
C VAL A 109 25.13 6.55 26.02
N LEU A 110 24.60 6.23 27.21
CA LEU A 110 23.17 5.96 27.40
C LEU A 110 22.32 7.19 27.05
N TRP A 111 22.70 8.38 27.56
CA TRP A 111 21.99 9.62 27.23
C TRP A 111 22.08 9.96 25.72
N GLY A 112 23.25 9.76 25.10
CA GLY A 112 23.43 9.94 23.67
C GLY A 112 22.52 9.03 22.84
N ASN A 113 22.41 7.75 23.22
CA ASN A 113 21.47 6.82 22.57
C ASN A 113 20.00 7.23 22.80
N ALA A 114 19.64 7.66 24.01
CA ALA A 114 18.29 8.12 24.29
C ALA A 114 17.90 9.34 23.42
N ILE A 115 18.80 10.32 23.30
CA ILE A 115 18.61 11.47 22.41
C ILE A 115 18.48 11.04 20.95
N LEU A 116 19.33 10.11 20.50
CA LEU A 116 19.27 9.57 19.14
C LEU A 116 17.92 8.91 18.86
N ILE A 117 17.41 8.11 19.80
CA ILE A 117 16.09 7.47 19.68
C ILE A 117 14.99 8.52 19.55
N ILE A 118 15.02 9.57 20.38
CA ILE A 118 14.05 10.67 20.32
C ILE A 118 14.09 11.36 18.95
N ILE A 119 15.28 11.64 18.43
CA ILE A 119 15.47 12.23 17.09
C ILE A 119 14.90 11.30 16.01
N CYS A 120 15.17 9.98 16.10
CA CYS A 120 14.63 9.01 15.15
C CYS A 120 13.10 8.94 15.20
N VAL A 121 12.50 8.91 16.39
CA VAL A 121 11.03 8.89 16.56
C VAL A 121 10.42 10.17 15.98
N PHE A 122 11.03 11.34 16.25
CA PHE A 122 10.60 12.58 15.63
C PHE A 122 10.76 12.57 14.12
N GLY A 123 11.89 12.04 13.61
CA GLY A 123 12.11 11.88 12.16
C GLY A 123 11.07 11.00 11.49
N ILE A 124 10.66 9.90 12.13
CA ILE A 124 9.61 9.02 11.61
C ILE A 124 8.27 9.77 11.45
N SER A 125 7.93 10.66 12.39
CA SER A 125 6.70 11.45 12.32
C SER A 125 6.67 12.47 11.16
N LEU A 126 7.83 12.79 10.60
CA LEU A 126 7.98 13.70 9.44
C LEU A 126 8.03 12.97 8.10
N ILE A 127 8.01 11.64 8.10
CA ILE A 127 8.03 10.87 6.85
C ILE A 127 6.64 10.90 6.23
N GLU A 128 6.51 11.58 5.11
CA GLU A 128 5.34 11.53 4.25
C GLU A 128 5.55 10.44 3.19
N SER A 129 4.70 9.41 3.22
CA SER A 129 4.72 8.38 2.19
C SER A 129 3.79 8.80 1.05
N ASN A 130 4.36 9.11 -0.10
CA ASN A 130 3.61 9.41 -1.32
C ASN A 130 4.02 8.41 -2.40
N ASN A 131 3.19 7.40 -2.63
CA ASN A 131 3.47 6.34 -3.59
C ASN A 131 2.72 6.57 -4.90
N PHE A 132 3.42 6.44 -6.01
CA PHE A 132 2.86 6.42 -7.35
C PHE A 132 2.82 4.98 -7.89
N LEU A 133 1.89 4.68 -8.81
CA LEU A 133 1.66 3.32 -9.31
C LEU A 133 2.91 2.66 -9.92
N MET A 134 3.80 3.44 -10.52
CA MET A 134 4.99 2.93 -11.22
C MET A 134 6.31 3.38 -10.59
N ASP A 135 6.31 3.69 -9.29
CA ASP A 135 7.55 4.12 -8.60
C ASP A 135 8.61 3.03 -8.53
N ASP A 136 8.18 1.77 -8.44
CA ASP A 136 9.09 0.61 -8.39
C ASP A 136 9.85 0.37 -9.70
N LEU A 137 9.40 0.97 -10.82
CA LEU A 137 10.05 0.82 -12.11
C LEU A 137 11.06 1.92 -12.39
N SER A 138 12.22 1.55 -12.94
CA SER A 138 13.23 2.50 -13.39
C SER A 138 12.65 3.43 -14.46
N SER A 139 13.04 4.72 -14.43
CA SER A 139 12.63 5.72 -15.44
C SER A 139 13.10 5.36 -16.87
N LYS A 140 14.06 4.43 -17.01
CA LYS A 140 14.57 3.96 -18.30
C LYS A 140 13.72 2.88 -18.93
N GLU A 141 12.86 2.21 -18.12
CA GLU A 141 12.01 1.14 -18.61
C GLU A 141 10.98 1.65 -19.63
N PRO A 142 10.85 0.98 -20.78
CA PRO A 142 9.86 1.34 -21.80
C PRO A 142 8.44 1.41 -21.25
N LEU A 143 8.07 0.43 -20.41
CA LEU A 143 6.76 0.37 -19.78
C LEU A 143 6.42 1.62 -18.95
N LYS A 144 7.39 2.17 -18.20
CA LYS A 144 7.18 3.41 -17.42
C LYS A 144 6.97 4.62 -18.32
N LYS A 145 7.66 4.67 -19.46
CA LYS A 145 7.50 5.75 -20.44
C LYS A 145 6.12 5.70 -21.11
N ASP A 146 5.70 4.51 -21.52
CA ASP A 146 4.38 4.30 -22.14
C ASP A 146 3.26 4.62 -21.13
N PHE A 147 3.42 4.21 -19.88
CA PHE A 147 2.51 4.52 -18.79
C PHE A 147 2.39 6.05 -18.60
N ASN A 148 3.51 6.74 -18.45
CA ASN A 148 3.50 8.20 -18.27
C ASN A 148 2.89 8.93 -19.47
N TYR A 149 3.14 8.43 -20.68
CA TYR A 149 2.53 8.99 -21.88
C TYR A 149 1.01 8.85 -21.88
N LEU A 150 0.51 7.66 -21.56
CA LEU A 150 -0.93 7.40 -21.46
C LEU A 150 -1.56 8.20 -20.31
N ASP A 151 -0.89 8.29 -19.16
CA ASP A 151 -1.37 9.04 -18.01
C ASP A 151 -1.57 10.51 -18.31
N GLN A 152 -0.63 11.12 -19.06
CA GLN A 152 -0.67 12.54 -19.40
C GLN A 152 -1.62 12.87 -20.56
N HIS A 153 -1.83 11.95 -21.52
CA HIS A 153 -2.55 12.26 -22.76
C HIS A 153 -3.95 11.64 -22.84
N TYR A 154 -4.30 10.68 -21.96
CA TYR A 154 -5.56 9.93 -22.03
C TYR A 154 -6.39 10.01 -20.75
N GLY A 155 -6.31 11.14 -20.03
CA GLY A 155 -7.14 11.38 -18.84
C GLY A 155 -6.75 10.56 -17.62
N GLY A 156 -5.52 10.03 -17.62
CA GLY A 156 -5.00 9.20 -16.56
C GLY A 156 -5.14 7.71 -16.80
N ILE A 157 -4.36 6.92 -16.08
CA ILE A 157 -4.39 5.45 -16.13
C ILE A 157 -5.01 4.86 -14.86
N ARG A 158 -5.04 5.58 -13.75
CA ARG A 158 -5.65 5.10 -12.53
C ARG A 158 -7.14 4.86 -12.74
N PRO A 159 -7.65 3.63 -12.52
CA PRO A 159 -9.08 3.39 -12.63
C PRO A 159 -9.84 4.12 -11.52
N PHE A 160 -10.85 4.89 -11.91
CA PHE A 160 -11.81 5.52 -11.02
C PHE A 160 -13.12 4.76 -11.06
N ASP A 161 -13.60 4.34 -9.90
CA ASP A 161 -14.89 3.69 -9.75
C ASP A 161 -15.65 4.32 -8.57
N MET A 162 -16.92 4.66 -8.79
CA MET A 162 -17.82 5.14 -7.75
C MET A 162 -19.13 4.35 -7.76
N SER A 163 -19.53 3.90 -6.58
CA SER A 163 -20.84 3.32 -6.33
C SER A 163 -21.76 4.39 -5.73
N ILE A 164 -22.95 4.55 -6.31
CA ILE A 164 -24.00 5.46 -5.87
C ILE A 164 -25.20 4.60 -5.46
N GLU A 165 -25.64 4.66 -4.23
CA GLU A 165 -26.70 3.84 -3.66
C GLU A 165 -27.80 4.72 -3.06
N LEU A 166 -29.04 4.54 -3.53
CA LEU A 166 -30.21 5.16 -2.93
C LEU A 166 -30.61 4.39 -1.66
N LYS A 167 -30.47 5.01 -0.50
CA LYS A 167 -30.87 4.40 0.78
C LYS A 167 -32.33 4.64 1.11
N ASP A 168 -32.86 5.77 0.70
CA ASP A 168 -34.25 6.12 0.90
C ASP A 168 -35.13 5.48 -0.19
N LYS A 169 -36.03 4.58 0.20
CA LYS A 169 -36.95 3.87 -0.72
C LYS A 169 -37.94 4.79 -1.44
N ASN A 170 -38.09 6.01 -0.95
CA ASN A 170 -39.00 6.99 -1.58
C ASN A 170 -38.31 7.71 -2.76
N LEU A 171 -36.98 7.59 -2.90
CA LEU A 171 -36.27 8.19 -4.01
C LEU A 171 -36.26 7.23 -5.20
N ASN A 172 -36.40 7.83 -6.39
CA ASN A 172 -36.30 7.11 -7.66
C ASN A 172 -35.12 7.68 -8.46
N ILE A 173 -34.26 6.83 -8.99
CA ILE A 173 -33.13 7.24 -9.84
C ILE A 173 -33.60 8.10 -11.02
N TRP A 174 -34.80 7.84 -11.52
CA TRP A 174 -35.37 8.54 -12.68
C TRP A 174 -36.07 9.87 -12.36
N ASP A 175 -36.02 10.30 -11.11
CA ASP A 175 -36.51 11.62 -10.74
C ASP A 175 -35.49 12.70 -11.15
N SER A 176 -35.99 13.78 -11.76
CA SER A 176 -35.12 14.84 -12.31
C SER A 176 -34.21 15.46 -11.23
N GLU A 177 -34.70 15.61 -10.00
CA GLU A 177 -33.90 16.15 -8.90
C GLU A 177 -32.75 15.23 -8.48
N VAL A 178 -33.00 13.91 -8.42
CA VAL A 178 -31.98 12.90 -8.12
C VAL A 178 -30.93 12.86 -9.22
N LEU A 179 -31.34 12.85 -10.48
CA LEU A 179 -30.43 12.89 -11.63
C LEU A 179 -29.61 14.17 -11.68
N ASN A 180 -30.18 15.32 -11.34
CA ASN A 180 -29.45 16.58 -11.30
C ASN A 180 -28.39 16.59 -10.18
N GLU A 181 -28.69 16.01 -9.01
CA GLU A 181 -27.70 15.89 -7.95
C GLU A 181 -26.57 14.93 -8.36
N ILE A 182 -26.89 13.76 -8.93
CA ILE A 182 -25.88 12.82 -9.44
C ILE A 182 -25.02 13.50 -10.52
N ASN A 183 -25.63 14.31 -11.38
CA ASN A 183 -24.90 15.08 -12.39
C ASN A 183 -23.99 16.15 -11.78
N ALA A 184 -24.42 16.80 -10.69
CA ALA A 184 -23.56 17.75 -9.97
C ALA A 184 -22.34 17.05 -9.36
N VAL A 185 -22.53 15.83 -8.83
CA VAL A 185 -21.40 14.97 -8.35
C VAL A 185 -20.49 14.60 -9.51
N GLU A 186 -21.03 14.19 -10.67
CA GLU A 186 -20.26 13.87 -11.86
C GLU A 186 -19.42 15.06 -12.32
N THR A 187 -20.02 16.25 -12.38
CA THR A 187 -19.32 17.50 -12.75
C THR A 187 -18.20 17.82 -11.74
N TYR A 188 -18.45 17.68 -10.45
CA TYR A 188 -17.42 17.85 -9.43
C TYR A 188 -16.24 16.88 -9.62
N ILE A 189 -16.54 15.62 -9.93
CA ILE A 189 -15.52 14.60 -10.18
C ILE A 189 -14.70 14.95 -11.43
N GLU A 190 -15.31 15.46 -12.49
CA GLU A 190 -14.59 15.85 -13.71
C GLU A 190 -13.78 17.14 -13.51
N GLU A 191 -14.36 18.18 -12.95
CA GLU A 191 -13.76 19.53 -12.90
C GLU A 191 -12.83 19.73 -11.70
N VAL A 192 -13.17 19.20 -10.52
CA VAL A 192 -12.45 19.44 -9.27
C VAL A 192 -11.60 18.25 -8.86
N TYR A 193 -12.20 17.05 -8.85
CA TYR A 193 -11.46 15.82 -8.52
C TYR A 193 -10.46 15.49 -9.63
N GLY A 194 -10.80 15.76 -10.89
CA GLY A 194 -9.93 15.62 -12.06
C GLY A 194 -9.93 14.22 -12.66
N ALA A 195 -11.01 13.45 -12.45
CA ALA A 195 -11.19 12.16 -13.09
C ALA A 195 -12.01 12.31 -14.38
N GLU A 196 -11.56 11.70 -15.45
CA GLU A 196 -12.32 11.62 -16.70
C GLU A 196 -13.33 10.48 -16.61
N ILE A 197 -14.62 10.82 -16.49
CA ILE A 197 -15.68 9.82 -16.44
C ILE A 197 -15.94 9.26 -17.84
N LYS A 198 -15.90 7.94 -17.97
CA LYS A 198 -16.09 7.24 -19.24
C LYS A 198 -17.48 6.62 -19.36
N ASN A 199 -18.03 6.16 -18.24
CA ASN A 199 -19.36 5.56 -18.23
C ASN A 199 -20.11 5.99 -16.97
N SER A 200 -21.25 6.64 -17.17
CA SER A 200 -22.22 6.98 -16.13
C SER A 200 -23.62 6.99 -16.71
N LEU A 201 -24.63 6.96 -15.81
CA LEU A 201 -26.02 7.14 -16.23
C LEU A 201 -26.26 8.54 -16.81
N CYS A 202 -25.67 9.56 -16.19
CA CYS A 202 -25.86 10.96 -16.61
C CYS A 202 -25.25 11.20 -18.01
N GLN A 203 -24.04 10.71 -18.29
CA GLN A 203 -23.46 10.81 -19.63
C GLN A 203 -24.28 10.06 -20.68
N THR A 204 -24.79 8.88 -20.32
CA THR A 204 -25.64 8.10 -21.21
C THR A 204 -26.93 8.87 -21.54
N LEU A 205 -27.57 9.50 -20.53
CA LEU A 205 -28.76 10.32 -20.73
C LEU A 205 -28.49 11.57 -21.57
N LYS A 206 -27.39 12.30 -21.28
CA LYS A 206 -26.94 13.44 -22.07
C LYS A 206 -26.70 13.08 -23.53
N SER A 207 -26.07 11.94 -23.77
CA SER A 207 -25.77 11.43 -25.13
C SER A 207 -27.04 11.04 -25.88
N LEU A 208 -27.99 10.36 -25.25
CA LEU A 208 -29.28 10.00 -25.83
C LEU A 208 -30.12 11.25 -26.11
N ASN A 209 -30.13 12.23 -25.21
CA ASN A 209 -30.83 13.49 -25.43
C ASN A 209 -30.28 14.25 -26.63
N ARG A 210 -28.93 14.35 -26.72
CA ARG A 210 -28.27 14.94 -27.88
C ARG A 210 -28.57 14.18 -29.17
N ALA A 211 -28.54 12.86 -29.15
CA ALA A 211 -28.83 12.02 -30.31
C ALA A 211 -30.29 12.21 -30.80
N SER A 212 -31.23 12.30 -29.86
CA SER A 212 -32.67 12.55 -30.20
C SER A 212 -32.94 13.93 -30.81
N HIS A 213 -32.00 14.88 -30.67
CA HIS A 213 -32.03 16.23 -31.22
C HIS A 213 -31.00 16.45 -32.34
N LEU A 214 -30.82 15.46 -33.21
CA LEU A 214 -29.96 15.52 -34.40
C LEU A 214 -28.49 15.86 -34.06
N GLY A 215 -27.99 15.50 -32.90
CA GLY A 215 -26.61 15.70 -32.50
C GLY A 215 -26.25 17.09 -32.02
N SER A 216 -27.21 18.01 -31.87
CA SER A 216 -26.98 19.39 -31.42
C SER A 216 -26.38 19.44 -30.02
N ARG A 217 -25.26 20.17 -29.87
CA ARG A 217 -24.55 20.31 -28.57
C ARG A 217 -25.40 20.96 -27.46
N LYS A 218 -26.40 21.79 -27.81
CA LYS A 218 -27.29 22.40 -26.83
C LYS A 218 -28.09 21.39 -26.03
N PHE A 219 -28.30 20.19 -26.55
CA PHE A 219 -29.03 19.10 -25.92
C PHE A 219 -28.16 18.08 -25.24
N TYR A 220 -26.86 18.37 -25.04
CA TYR A 220 -25.99 17.56 -24.18
C TYR A 220 -26.21 17.89 -22.70
N THR A 221 -27.47 17.70 -22.27
CA THR A 221 -27.93 17.96 -20.90
C THR A 221 -28.89 16.87 -20.47
N ILE A 222 -29.11 16.73 -19.16
CA ILE A 222 -30.15 15.82 -18.64
C ILE A 222 -31.51 16.29 -19.10
N PRO A 223 -32.37 15.41 -19.65
CA PRO A 223 -33.72 15.79 -20.07
C PRO A 223 -34.54 16.29 -18.88
N SER A 224 -35.19 17.43 -19.05
CA SER A 224 -36.12 18.01 -18.04
C SER A 224 -37.49 17.32 -18.07
N SER A 225 -37.86 16.75 -19.24
CA SER A 225 -39.15 16.11 -19.46
C SER A 225 -39.17 14.69 -18.88
N ARG A 226 -40.11 14.43 -17.98
CA ARG A 226 -40.37 13.09 -17.45
C ARG A 226 -40.69 12.08 -18.58
N ARG A 227 -41.33 12.53 -19.66
CA ARG A 227 -41.64 11.69 -20.83
C ARG A 227 -40.36 11.20 -21.52
N ASP A 228 -39.39 12.09 -21.73
CA ASP A 228 -38.13 11.75 -22.36
C ASP A 228 -37.27 10.83 -21.47
N LEU A 229 -37.24 11.09 -20.17
CA LEU A 229 -36.60 10.23 -19.19
C LEU A 229 -37.15 8.79 -19.22
N MET A 230 -38.48 8.63 -19.28
CA MET A 230 -39.09 7.31 -19.38
C MET A 230 -38.87 6.63 -20.73
N LYS A 231 -38.76 7.40 -21.81
CA LYS A 231 -38.34 6.88 -23.12
C LYS A 231 -36.90 6.36 -23.08
N PHE A 232 -35.99 7.15 -22.52
CA PHE A 232 -34.57 6.75 -22.43
C PHE A 232 -34.35 5.60 -21.46
N ARG A 233 -35.12 5.52 -20.35
CA ARG A 233 -35.13 4.36 -19.46
C ARG A 233 -35.44 3.06 -20.21
N LYS A 234 -36.43 3.06 -21.11
CA LYS A 234 -36.76 1.89 -21.95
C LYS A 234 -35.61 1.53 -22.88
N ILE A 235 -34.99 2.52 -23.52
CA ILE A 235 -33.85 2.32 -24.42
C ILE A 235 -32.67 1.72 -23.65
N ILE A 236 -32.32 2.29 -22.48
CA ILE A 236 -31.23 1.81 -21.62
C ILE A 236 -31.51 0.38 -21.15
N ARG A 237 -32.75 0.04 -20.81
CA ARG A 237 -33.13 -1.33 -20.45
C ARG A 237 -32.97 -2.32 -21.60
N ILE A 238 -33.33 -1.93 -22.84
CA ILE A 238 -33.19 -2.79 -24.02
C ILE A 238 -31.71 -3.00 -24.36
N ILE A 239 -30.95 -1.93 -24.43
CA ILE A 239 -29.49 -1.98 -24.62
C ILE A 239 -28.84 -2.76 -23.47
N GLY A 240 -29.45 -2.68 -22.30
CA GLY A 240 -29.02 -3.24 -21.02
C GLY A 240 -29.18 -4.73 -20.87
N GLN A 241 -29.89 -5.39 -21.70
CA GLN A 241 -29.85 -6.85 -21.76
C GLN A 241 -28.48 -7.36 -22.28
N GLY A 242 -27.66 -6.48 -22.87
CA GLY A 242 -26.27 -6.73 -23.20
C GLY A 242 -25.32 -6.55 -21.99
N LYS A 243 -24.10 -7.05 -22.13
CA LYS A 243 -23.03 -7.07 -21.10
C LYS A 243 -22.70 -5.70 -20.49
N TYR A 244 -22.98 -4.58 -21.19
CA TYR A 244 -22.58 -3.23 -20.82
C TYR A 244 -23.50 -2.49 -19.84
N SER A 245 -24.79 -2.72 -19.83
CA SER A 245 -25.69 -1.92 -18.97
C SER A 245 -25.81 -2.46 -17.56
N LYS A 246 -25.57 -3.76 -17.36
CA LYS A 246 -25.42 -4.33 -16.01
C LYS A 246 -24.26 -3.70 -15.24
N THR A 247 -23.40 -2.94 -15.92
CA THR A 247 -22.25 -2.27 -15.32
C THR A 247 -22.57 -0.86 -14.81
N ILE A 248 -23.67 -0.23 -15.25
CA ILE A 248 -24.02 1.16 -14.89
C ILE A 248 -25.19 1.23 -13.89
N ILE A 249 -26.20 0.37 -14.06
CA ILE A 249 -27.41 0.32 -13.22
C ILE A 249 -27.66 -1.11 -12.79
N ASP A 250 -27.98 -1.33 -11.54
CA ASP A 250 -28.38 -2.64 -11.05
C ASP A 250 -29.82 -3.01 -11.49
N SER A 251 -30.17 -4.29 -11.32
CA SER A 251 -31.50 -4.80 -11.71
C SER A 251 -32.64 -4.21 -10.87
N THR A 252 -32.36 -3.72 -9.69
CA THR A 252 -33.33 -3.10 -8.77
C THR A 252 -33.47 -1.60 -9.00
N GLU A 253 -32.63 -1.01 -9.84
CA GLU A 253 -32.57 0.44 -10.09
C GLU A 253 -32.40 1.26 -8.80
N THR A 254 -31.67 0.72 -7.83
CA THR A 254 -31.34 1.37 -6.56
C THR A 254 -29.87 1.74 -6.44
N ARG A 255 -29.03 1.12 -7.30
CA ARG A 255 -27.58 1.34 -7.33
C ARG A 255 -27.11 1.71 -8.72
N LEU A 256 -26.21 2.66 -8.76
CA LEU A 256 -25.50 3.09 -9.95
C LEU A 256 -24.01 2.89 -9.77
N ARG A 257 -23.34 2.70 -10.89
CA ARG A 257 -21.88 2.73 -10.97
C ARG A 257 -21.47 3.82 -11.95
N MET A 258 -20.51 4.60 -11.54
CA MET A 258 -19.80 5.58 -12.35
C MET A 258 -18.36 5.14 -12.45
N ASN A 259 -17.81 5.04 -13.65
CA ASN A 259 -16.42 4.68 -13.84
C ASN A 259 -15.70 5.57 -14.83
N GLY A 260 -14.40 5.65 -14.66
CA GLY A 260 -13.53 6.47 -15.47
C GLY A 260 -12.07 6.22 -15.14
N ASN A 261 -11.25 7.17 -15.47
CA ASN A 261 -9.84 7.15 -15.12
C ASN A 261 -9.46 8.51 -14.52
N PHE A 262 -8.35 8.53 -13.79
CA PHE A 262 -7.75 9.78 -13.36
C PHE A 262 -6.21 9.68 -13.33
N PRO A 263 -5.49 10.83 -13.38
CA PRO A 263 -4.04 10.86 -13.37
C PRO A 263 -3.45 10.29 -12.08
N ASP A 264 -2.27 9.70 -12.18
CA ASP A 264 -1.54 9.23 -11.01
C ASP A 264 -0.88 10.40 -10.26
N ILE A 265 -1.60 10.93 -9.28
CA ILE A 265 -1.17 12.06 -8.43
C ILE A 265 -0.55 11.63 -7.10
N GLY A 266 -0.31 10.34 -6.93
CA GLY A 266 0.18 9.75 -5.68
C GLY A 266 -0.89 9.71 -4.57
N ASN A 267 -0.59 8.95 -3.52
CA ASN A 267 -1.57 8.68 -2.44
C ASN A 267 -1.94 9.94 -1.65
N GLN A 268 -0.99 10.86 -1.44
CA GLN A 268 -1.25 12.11 -0.72
C GLN A 268 -2.22 13.01 -1.49
N GLY A 269 -2.01 13.14 -2.81
CA GLY A 269 -2.90 13.91 -3.67
C GLY A 269 -4.32 13.35 -3.69
N ILE A 270 -4.45 12.03 -3.71
CA ILE A 270 -5.75 11.34 -3.66
C ILE A 270 -6.45 11.59 -2.32
N ARG A 271 -5.72 11.51 -1.20
CA ARG A 271 -6.29 11.75 0.13
C ARG A 271 -6.88 13.16 0.24
N LEU A 272 -6.13 14.17 -0.19
CA LEU A 272 -6.61 15.56 -0.18
C LEU A 272 -7.87 15.73 -1.04
N LYS A 273 -7.91 15.11 -2.23
CA LYS A 273 -9.09 15.14 -3.09
C LYS A 273 -10.28 14.39 -2.49
N ASN A 274 -10.04 13.28 -1.81
CA ASN A 274 -11.10 12.54 -1.10
C ASN A 274 -11.67 13.35 0.06
N GLU A 275 -10.86 14.05 0.84
CA GLU A 275 -11.29 14.93 1.93
C GLU A 275 -12.17 16.06 1.38
N ALA A 276 -11.70 16.77 0.34
CA ALA A 276 -12.48 17.82 -0.32
C ALA A 276 -13.80 17.30 -0.95
N PHE A 277 -13.78 16.08 -1.48
CA PHE A 277 -14.98 15.45 -2.01
C PHE A 277 -16.00 15.13 -0.91
N LEU A 278 -15.55 14.66 0.26
CA LEU A 278 -16.44 14.43 1.40
C LEU A 278 -17.09 15.73 1.88
N GLU A 279 -16.33 16.83 1.93
CA GLU A 279 -16.87 18.15 2.26
C GLU A 279 -17.93 18.62 1.24
N PHE A 280 -17.70 18.37 -0.05
CA PHE A 280 -18.68 18.65 -1.09
C PHE A 280 -19.96 17.83 -0.92
N LEU A 281 -19.86 16.53 -0.58
CA LEU A 281 -21.04 15.68 -0.36
C LEU A 281 -21.91 16.15 0.81
N GLU A 282 -21.31 16.81 1.81
CA GLU A 282 -22.04 17.39 2.95
C GLU A 282 -22.99 18.54 2.55
N GLN A 283 -22.75 19.17 1.40
CA GLN A 283 -23.54 20.30 0.89
C GLN A 283 -24.70 19.87 -0.02
N LEU A 284 -24.81 18.58 -0.36
CA LEU A 284 -25.81 18.06 -1.28
C LEU A 284 -27.21 18.01 -0.66
N LYS A 285 -28.25 18.20 -1.50
CA LYS A 285 -29.65 18.19 -1.12
C LYS A 285 -30.12 16.87 -0.49
N PHE A 286 -29.69 15.74 -1.05
CA PHE A 286 -30.07 14.41 -0.57
C PHE A 286 -28.99 13.79 0.35
N LYS A 287 -28.28 14.61 1.12
CA LYS A 287 -27.34 14.16 2.14
C LYS A 287 -27.95 13.06 3.01
N GLY A 288 -27.22 11.94 3.14
CA GLY A 288 -27.64 10.78 3.93
C GLY A 288 -28.71 9.89 3.29
N LYS A 289 -29.42 10.35 2.25
CA LYS A 289 -30.40 9.57 1.49
C LYS A 289 -29.79 8.88 0.28
N ILE A 290 -28.78 9.48 -0.32
CA ILE A 290 -27.94 8.90 -1.37
C ILE A 290 -26.56 8.69 -0.79
N LYS A 291 -26.01 7.49 -0.95
CA LYS A 291 -24.67 7.15 -0.51
C LYS A 291 -23.73 7.09 -1.70
N TYR A 292 -22.73 7.95 -1.68
CA TYR A 292 -21.63 7.95 -2.63
C TYR A 292 -20.42 7.24 -2.00
N ARG A 293 -19.81 6.33 -2.72
CA ARG A 293 -18.61 5.61 -2.26
C ARG A 293 -17.64 5.42 -3.42
N ILE A 294 -16.47 6.00 -3.29
CA ILE A 294 -15.34 5.67 -4.19
C ILE A 294 -14.93 4.23 -3.91
N THR A 295 -14.80 3.42 -4.96
CA THR A 295 -14.53 1.99 -4.91
C THR A 295 -13.50 1.64 -5.99
N GLY A 296 -13.16 0.36 -6.11
CA GLY A 296 -12.23 -0.12 -7.14
C GLY A 296 -10.85 -0.46 -6.58
N THR A 297 -10.04 -1.10 -7.41
CA THR A 297 -8.70 -1.59 -7.02
C THR A 297 -7.76 -0.45 -6.63
N ALA A 298 -7.83 0.69 -7.30
CA ALA A 298 -6.99 1.85 -6.98
C ALA A 298 -7.25 2.36 -5.55
N HIS A 299 -8.50 2.40 -5.11
CA HIS A 299 -8.85 2.85 -3.74
C HIS A 299 -8.36 1.89 -2.64
N LEU A 300 -8.15 0.61 -2.96
CA LEU A 300 -7.60 -0.37 -2.01
C LEU A 300 -6.10 -0.16 -1.75
N PHE A 301 -5.38 0.41 -2.70
CA PHE A 301 -3.95 0.73 -2.55
C PHE A 301 -3.71 2.07 -1.84
N ASP A 302 -4.76 2.89 -1.67
CA ASP A 302 -4.67 4.24 -1.07
C ASP A 302 -5.03 4.25 0.42
N LYS A 303 -5.33 3.09 1.01
CA LYS A 303 -5.54 2.88 2.45
C LYS A 303 -4.25 2.46 3.13
#